data_ceb67192349966781e49311197336216
#
_entry.id   ceb67192349966781e49311197336216
#
_cell.length_a   1.000
_cell.length_b   1.000
_cell.length_c   1.000
_cell.angle_alpha   90.00
_cell.angle_beta   90.00
_cell.angle_gamma   90.00
#
_symmetry.space_group_name_H-M   'P 1'
#
loop_
_entity.id
_entity.type
_entity.pdbx_description
1 polymer ?
#
loop_
_entity_poly.entity_id
_entity_poly.type
_entity_poly.pdbx_seq_one_letter_code
_entity_poly.pdbx_strand_id
1 'polypeptide(L)'
;MELNIIKEARDKFGSPLYIFDLDKLKERVMMIKERVKSAQCCYAMKANPFLIKPMNEYVDKYEVCSPGEYEICHRMGIDPKKIVVSGVNKTHESMDRIMKLSGGKGIFTIESEEHYDILSKVCAEQQTDIKVIIRLSSGNQFGVDKDMFEHIASEIADDKHLELYGLHYYSGTQKKLSKVEKELAMLDEYAGELKDKYGFELKEL
;
A
#
# COMPACT_ATOMS: atom_id res chain seq x y z
N MET A 1 -13.49 -17.07 20.88
CA MET A 1 -13.54 -16.36 22.19
C MET A 1 -14.65 -16.96 23.03
N GLU A 2 -14.35 -17.30 24.28
CA GLU A 2 -15.31 -17.88 25.19
C GLU A 2 -16.27 -16.85 25.79
N LEU A 3 -17.53 -17.25 26.07
CA LEU A 3 -18.55 -16.33 26.60
C LEU A 3 -18.15 -15.72 27.95
N ASN A 4 -17.41 -16.46 28.77
CA ASN A 4 -16.94 -15.98 30.07
C ASN A 4 -15.97 -14.82 29.95
N ILE A 5 -15.04 -14.87 28.99
CA ILE A 5 -14.09 -13.76 28.69
C ILE A 5 -14.84 -12.50 28.28
N ILE A 6 -15.90 -12.64 27.48
CA ILE A 6 -16.74 -11.51 27.06
C ILE A 6 -17.44 -10.87 28.25
N LYS A 7 -17.98 -11.69 29.17
CA LYS A 7 -18.64 -11.20 30.40
C LYS A 7 -17.65 -10.49 31.30
N GLU A 8 -16.50 -11.09 31.57
CA GLU A 8 -15.43 -10.49 32.39
C GLU A 8 -14.95 -9.15 31.79
N ALA A 9 -14.75 -9.10 30.46
CA ALA A 9 -14.37 -7.86 29.80
C ALA A 9 -15.45 -6.77 29.94
N ARG A 10 -16.74 -7.12 29.76
CA ARG A 10 -17.86 -6.21 29.98
C ARG A 10 -17.90 -5.69 31.43
N ASP A 11 -17.76 -6.59 32.39
CA ASP A 11 -17.86 -6.24 33.82
C ASP A 11 -16.67 -5.35 34.26
N LYS A 12 -15.49 -5.53 33.62
CA LYS A 12 -14.29 -4.75 33.92
C LYS A 12 -14.24 -3.41 33.19
N PHE A 13 -14.66 -3.35 31.93
CA PHE A 13 -14.47 -2.17 31.06
C PHE A 13 -15.77 -1.48 30.67
N GLY A 14 -16.92 -2.05 31.00
CA GLY A 14 -18.24 -1.50 30.66
C GLY A 14 -18.70 -1.89 29.25
N SER A 15 -19.79 -1.25 28.82
CA SER A 15 -20.42 -1.42 27.50
C SER A 15 -20.87 -0.06 26.98
N PRO A 16 -20.74 0.23 25.65
CA PRO A 16 -20.26 -0.67 24.60
C PRO A 16 -18.74 -0.84 24.59
N LEU A 17 -18.24 -2.01 24.15
CA LEU A 17 -16.80 -2.26 24.00
C LEU A 17 -16.50 -3.08 22.74
N TYR A 18 -15.29 -2.92 22.20
CA TYR A 18 -14.73 -3.78 21.16
C TYR A 18 -13.75 -4.76 21.78
N ILE A 19 -13.87 -6.04 21.42
CA ILE A 19 -12.96 -7.10 21.88
C ILE A 19 -12.32 -7.75 20.66
N PHE A 20 -10.97 -7.74 20.61
CA PHE A 20 -10.20 -8.36 19.54
C PHE A 20 -9.58 -9.67 20.03
N ASP A 21 -9.91 -10.77 19.36
CA ASP A 21 -9.32 -12.08 19.58
C ASP A 21 -8.04 -12.20 18.74
N LEU A 22 -6.90 -11.95 19.38
CA LEU A 22 -5.61 -11.91 18.69
C LEU A 22 -5.14 -13.30 18.22
N ASP A 23 -5.54 -14.38 18.89
CA ASP A 23 -5.20 -15.73 18.45
C ASP A 23 -5.93 -16.06 17.14
N LYS A 24 -7.22 -15.73 17.06
CA LYS A 24 -7.99 -15.88 15.81
C LYS A 24 -7.49 -14.96 14.69
N LEU A 25 -7.02 -13.78 15.03
CA LEU A 25 -6.40 -12.88 14.06
C LEU A 25 -5.14 -13.54 13.48
N LYS A 26 -4.25 -14.03 14.33
CA LYS A 26 -3.03 -14.74 13.93
C LYS A 26 -3.35 -15.95 13.04
N GLU A 27 -4.25 -16.83 13.49
CA GLU A 27 -4.70 -18.00 12.73
C GLU A 27 -5.18 -17.61 11.33
N ARG A 28 -5.99 -16.54 11.23
CA ARG A 28 -6.52 -16.06 9.95
C ARG A 28 -5.41 -15.55 9.01
N VAL A 29 -4.48 -14.75 9.51
CA VAL A 29 -3.38 -14.22 8.70
C VAL A 29 -2.47 -15.35 8.24
N MET A 30 -2.10 -16.27 9.12
CA MET A 30 -1.27 -17.42 8.78
C MET A 30 -1.93 -18.31 7.72
N MET A 31 -3.23 -18.56 7.84
CA MET A 31 -4.00 -19.31 6.83
C MET A 31 -3.98 -18.61 5.44
N ILE A 32 -4.09 -17.28 5.42
CA ILE A 32 -4.02 -16.51 4.17
C ILE A 32 -2.62 -16.65 3.57
N LYS A 33 -1.57 -16.42 4.34
CA LYS A 33 -0.17 -16.51 3.87
C LYS A 33 0.17 -17.91 3.34
N GLU A 34 -0.35 -18.95 3.97
CA GLU A 34 -0.15 -20.33 3.51
C GLU A 34 -0.78 -20.57 2.13
N ARG A 35 -1.92 -19.95 1.85
CA ARG A 35 -2.63 -20.11 0.56
C ARG A 35 -2.04 -19.26 -0.57
N VAL A 36 -1.49 -18.09 -0.24
CA VAL A 36 -0.93 -17.14 -1.22
C VAL A 36 0.61 -17.09 -1.14
N LYS A 37 1.24 -18.25 -1.11
CA LYS A 37 2.68 -18.45 -0.85
C LYS A 37 3.63 -17.54 -1.65
N SER A 38 3.24 -17.14 -2.86
CA SER A 38 4.04 -16.30 -3.75
C SER A 38 3.78 -14.81 -3.60
N ALA A 39 2.78 -14.41 -2.79
CA ALA A 39 2.42 -13.02 -2.61
C ALA A 39 2.68 -12.53 -1.18
N GLN A 40 3.03 -11.26 -1.05
CA GLN A 40 3.15 -10.58 0.24
C GLN A 40 1.77 -10.19 0.78
N CYS A 41 1.63 -10.26 2.10
CA CYS A 41 0.40 -9.86 2.77
C CYS A 41 0.50 -8.39 3.20
N CYS A 42 -0.22 -7.50 2.51
CA CYS A 42 -0.32 -6.09 2.85
C CYS A 42 -1.64 -5.81 3.60
N TYR A 43 -1.54 -5.23 4.79
CA TYR A 43 -2.70 -4.87 5.60
C TYR A 43 -3.14 -3.43 5.32
N ALA A 44 -4.33 -3.25 4.75
CA ALA A 44 -4.95 -1.95 4.58
C ALA A 44 -5.46 -1.43 5.93
N MET A 45 -4.73 -0.50 6.55
CA MET A 45 -5.02 -0.07 7.93
C MET A 45 -6.38 0.65 8.08
N LYS A 46 -6.90 1.23 7.01
CA LYS A 46 -8.25 1.82 6.99
C LYS A 46 -9.36 0.85 7.42
N ALA A 47 -9.12 -0.47 7.30
CA ALA A 47 -10.07 -1.48 7.75
C ALA A 47 -10.21 -1.51 9.28
N ASN A 48 -9.10 -1.42 10.02
CA ASN A 48 -9.11 -1.35 11.48
C ASN A 48 -7.73 -0.90 12.03
N PRO A 49 -7.56 0.38 12.41
CA PRO A 49 -6.28 0.89 12.90
C PRO A 49 -5.84 0.32 14.26
N PHE A 50 -6.76 -0.23 15.06
CA PHE A 50 -6.40 -0.83 16.36
C PHE A 50 -5.57 -2.11 16.25
N LEU A 51 -5.59 -2.75 15.07
CA LEU A 51 -4.89 -4.01 14.84
C LEU A 51 -3.46 -3.82 14.28
N ILE A 52 -2.99 -2.59 14.02
CA ILE A 52 -1.68 -2.33 13.42
C ILE A 52 -0.56 -3.00 14.22
N LYS A 53 -0.47 -2.71 15.51
CA LYS A 53 0.60 -3.26 16.36
C LYS A 53 0.52 -4.78 16.51
N PRO A 54 -0.66 -5.39 16.80
CA PRO A 54 -0.81 -6.84 16.83
C PRO A 54 -0.49 -7.55 15.51
N MET A 55 -0.72 -6.89 14.37
CA MET A 55 -0.47 -7.46 13.04
C MET A 55 1.00 -7.41 12.60
N ASN A 56 1.84 -6.61 13.25
CA ASN A 56 3.19 -6.31 12.75
C ASN A 56 4.12 -7.53 12.62
N GLU A 57 3.88 -8.57 13.40
CA GLU A 57 4.63 -9.84 13.31
C GLU A 57 4.15 -10.74 12.16
N TYR A 58 2.95 -10.51 11.64
CA TYR A 58 2.30 -11.44 10.72
C TYR A 58 2.18 -10.91 9.30
N VAL A 59 2.14 -9.58 9.10
CA VAL A 59 2.02 -8.97 7.78
C VAL A 59 3.35 -8.47 7.26
N ASP A 60 3.47 -8.48 5.95
CA ASP A 60 4.69 -8.05 5.27
C ASP A 60 4.69 -6.53 5.08
N LYS A 61 3.53 -5.94 4.81
CA LYS A 61 3.35 -4.50 4.56
C LYS A 61 2.06 -3.94 5.16
N TYR A 62 2.00 -2.61 5.22
CA TYR A 62 0.82 -1.83 5.58
C TYR A 62 0.50 -0.82 4.49
N GLU A 63 -0.74 -0.79 4.02
CA GLU A 63 -1.24 0.28 3.16
C GLU A 63 -1.82 1.40 4.03
N VAL A 64 -1.35 2.63 3.82
CA VAL A 64 -1.87 3.85 4.43
C VAL A 64 -2.40 4.78 3.33
N CYS A 65 -3.62 5.31 3.51
CA CYS A 65 -4.30 6.11 2.50
C CYS A 65 -4.36 7.61 2.85
N SER A 66 -3.74 8.01 3.95
CA SER A 66 -3.70 9.40 4.38
C SER A 66 -2.48 9.70 5.25
N PRO A 67 -2.07 10.97 5.37
CA PRO A 67 -1.00 11.39 6.29
C PRO A 67 -1.28 11.03 7.74
N GLY A 68 -2.55 11.09 8.18
CA GLY A 68 -2.95 10.70 9.53
C GLY A 68 -2.77 9.20 9.79
N GLU A 69 -3.06 8.35 8.82
CA GLU A 69 -2.80 6.92 8.90
C GLU A 69 -1.30 6.62 8.96
N TYR A 70 -0.49 7.32 8.18
CA TYR A 70 0.97 7.23 8.27
C TYR A 70 1.48 7.57 9.67
N GLU A 71 0.99 8.67 10.25
CA GLU A 71 1.34 9.11 11.60
C GLU A 71 1.02 8.05 12.66
N ILE A 72 -0.12 7.37 12.55
CA ILE A 72 -0.49 6.28 13.45
C ILE A 72 0.53 5.14 13.33
N CYS A 73 0.88 4.70 12.12
CA CYS A 73 1.90 3.68 11.90
C CYS A 73 3.26 4.09 12.49
N HIS A 74 3.66 5.34 12.27
CA HIS A 74 4.91 5.88 12.80
C HIS A 74 4.92 5.85 14.34
N ARG A 75 3.86 6.33 15.00
CA ARG A 75 3.74 6.30 16.48
C ARG A 75 3.69 4.89 17.05
N MET A 76 3.18 3.91 16.29
CA MET A 76 3.18 2.51 16.68
C MET A 76 4.52 1.81 16.45
N GLY A 77 5.53 2.52 15.92
CA GLY A 77 6.88 1.99 15.68
C GLY A 77 6.94 1.01 14.52
N ILE A 78 6.05 1.14 13.54
CA ILE A 78 6.11 0.35 12.31
C ILE A 78 7.31 0.80 11.49
N ASP A 79 8.11 -0.17 11.02
CA ASP A 79 9.25 0.13 10.13
C ASP A 79 8.73 0.79 8.84
N PRO A 80 9.20 2.00 8.48
CA PRO A 80 8.80 2.68 7.25
C PRO A 80 8.96 1.82 5.98
N LYS A 81 9.90 0.90 5.95
CA LYS A 81 10.10 -0.05 4.83
C LYS A 81 8.89 -0.93 4.57
N LYS A 82 8.06 -1.16 5.59
CA LYS A 82 6.82 -1.93 5.48
C LYS A 82 5.63 -1.09 5.01
N ILE A 83 5.76 0.22 4.83
CA ILE A 83 4.62 1.09 4.55
C ILE A 83 4.51 1.37 3.06
N VAL A 84 3.30 1.21 2.54
CA VAL A 84 2.88 1.65 1.20
C VAL A 84 2.01 2.89 1.39
N VAL A 85 2.51 4.05 0.97
CA VAL A 85 1.81 5.33 1.04
C VAL A 85 0.92 5.47 -0.18
N SER A 86 -0.32 5.06 -0.02
CA SER A 86 -1.36 5.01 -1.05
C SER A 86 -2.34 6.19 -0.88
N GLY A 87 -3.41 6.20 -1.70
CA GLY A 87 -4.51 7.15 -1.59
C GLY A 87 -4.26 8.50 -2.26
N VAL A 88 -5.37 9.20 -2.46
CA VAL A 88 -5.42 10.44 -3.28
C VAL A 88 -5.04 11.71 -2.50
N ASN A 89 -4.97 11.64 -1.17
CA ASN A 89 -4.65 12.81 -0.34
C ASN A 89 -3.14 12.98 -0.21
N LYS A 90 -2.52 13.42 -1.29
CA LYS A 90 -1.10 13.81 -1.32
C LYS A 90 -0.99 15.31 -1.59
N THR A 91 -0.42 16.03 -0.65
CA THR A 91 -0.04 17.44 -0.80
C THR A 91 1.47 17.55 -0.61
N HIS A 92 2.07 18.60 -1.15
CA HIS A 92 3.50 18.87 -0.94
C HIS A 92 3.87 18.82 0.55
N GLU A 93 3.11 19.51 1.41
CA GLU A 93 3.36 19.56 2.86
C GLU A 93 3.29 18.17 3.51
N SER A 94 2.28 17.36 3.14
CA SER A 94 2.12 16.02 3.72
C SER A 94 3.20 15.06 3.26
N MET A 95 3.62 15.13 1.99
CA MET A 95 4.70 14.28 1.48
C MET A 95 6.05 14.70 2.03
N ASP A 96 6.33 16.00 2.13
CA ASP A 96 7.53 16.53 2.80
C ASP A 96 7.67 15.99 4.22
N ARG A 97 6.58 16.02 4.99
CA ARG A 97 6.56 15.49 6.35
C ARG A 97 6.77 13.98 6.40
N ILE A 98 6.07 13.21 5.55
CA ILE A 98 6.21 11.75 5.51
C ILE A 98 7.62 11.36 5.11
N MET A 99 8.23 12.01 4.13
CA MET A 99 9.60 11.74 3.70
C MET A 99 10.62 12.03 4.80
N LYS A 100 10.47 13.13 5.55
CA LYS A 100 11.31 13.40 6.73
C LYS A 100 11.21 12.32 7.80
N LEU A 101 10.00 11.80 8.05
CA LEU A 101 9.78 10.73 9.02
C LEU A 101 10.27 9.36 8.55
N SER A 102 10.15 9.07 7.25
CA SER A 102 10.54 7.79 6.67
C SER A 102 12.00 7.70 6.24
N GLY A 103 12.63 8.84 5.97
CA GLY A 103 13.92 8.90 5.29
C GLY A 103 13.85 8.31 3.88
N GLY A 104 12.74 8.52 3.16
CA GLY A 104 12.50 7.97 1.82
C GLY A 104 12.16 6.48 1.78
N LYS A 105 12.09 5.82 2.93
CA LYS A 105 11.78 4.38 2.99
C LYS A 105 10.30 4.12 2.79
N GLY A 106 9.99 2.92 2.27
CA GLY A 106 8.65 2.50 1.91
C GLY A 106 8.40 2.63 0.42
N ILE A 107 7.13 2.53 0.04
CA ILE A 107 6.68 2.61 -1.35
C ILE A 107 5.60 3.69 -1.44
N PHE A 108 5.68 4.54 -2.46
CA PHE A 108 4.72 5.62 -2.66
C PHE A 108 3.92 5.36 -3.93
N THR A 109 2.58 5.44 -3.86
CA THR A 109 1.74 5.27 -5.05
C THR A 109 1.58 6.59 -5.79
N ILE A 110 1.60 6.53 -7.12
CA ILE A 110 1.25 7.61 -8.03
C ILE A 110 -0.11 7.25 -8.65
N GLU A 111 -1.12 8.10 -8.46
CA GLU A 111 -2.48 7.90 -8.94
C GLU A 111 -2.92 9.03 -9.91
N SER A 112 -2.05 10.01 -10.18
CA SER A 112 -2.23 11.12 -11.12
C SER A 112 -0.87 11.76 -11.44
N GLU A 113 -0.81 12.55 -12.50
CA GLU A 113 0.36 13.36 -12.85
C GLU A 113 0.74 14.34 -11.71
N GLU A 114 -0.25 14.97 -11.07
CA GLU A 114 -0.02 15.84 -9.92
C GLU A 114 0.70 15.11 -8.77
N HIS A 115 0.41 13.82 -8.55
CA HIS A 115 1.14 13.03 -7.53
C HIS A 115 2.62 12.84 -7.91
N TYR A 116 2.91 12.64 -9.20
CA TYR A 116 4.29 12.58 -9.68
C TYR A 116 5.00 13.92 -9.42
N ASP A 117 4.42 15.04 -9.83
CA ASP A 117 4.98 16.37 -9.63
C ASP A 117 5.30 16.67 -8.16
N ILE A 118 4.35 16.35 -7.26
CA ILE A 118 4.53 16.54 -5.82
C ILE A 118 5.69 15.69 -5.30
N LEU A 119 5.73 14.40 -5.64
CA LEU A 119 6.75 13.48 -5.15
C LEU A 119 8.13 13.83 -5.69
N SER A 120 8.27 14.09 -7.00
CA SER A 120 9.53 14.50 -7.64
C SER A 120 10.07 15.77 -7.00
N LYS A 121 9.21 16.80 -6.84
CA LYS A 121 9.60 18.07 -6.23
C LYS A 121 10.08 17.89 -4.79
N VAL A 122 9.32 17.18 -3.95
CA VAL A 122 9.69 16.96 -2.53
C VAL A 122 10.98 16.14 -2.43
N CYS A 123 11.16 15.13 -3.28
CA CYS A 123 12.38 14.33 -3.32
C CYS A 123 13.60 15.17 -3.70
N ALA A 124 13.46 16.02 -4.69
CA ALA A 124 14.54 16.95 -5.10
C ALA A 124 14.88 17.96 -4.00
N GLU A 125 13.88 18.51 -3.29
CA GLU A 125 14.09 19.44 -2.18
C GLU A 125 14.80 18.78 -0.98
N GLN A 126 14.48 17.51 -0.69
CA GLN A 126 15.08 16.75 0.42
C GLN A 126 16.32 15.93 0.03
N GLN A 127 16.66 15.87 -1.26
CA GLN A 127 17.73 15.00 -1.79
C GLN A 127 17.54 13.55 -1.32
N THR A 128 16.33 13.03 -1.48
CA THR A 128 15.91 11.72 -0.95
C THR A 128 15.36 10.85 -2.08
N ASP A 129 15.87 9.62 -2.17
CA ASP A 129 15.41 8.65 -3.16
C ASP A 129 14.25 7.84 -2.62
N ILE A 130 13.24 7.59 -3.47
CA ILE A 130 12.05 6.80 -3.11
C ILE A 130 11.71 5.77 -4.18
N LYS A 131 10.99 4.72 -3.74
CA LYS A 131 10.35 3.75 -4.62
C LYS A 131 8.92 4.15 -4.88
N VAL A 132 8.54 4.17 -6.14
CA VAL A 132 7.17 4.49 -6.54
C VAL A 132 6.52 3.35 -7.29
N ILE A 133 5.20 3.20 -7.12
CA ILE A 133 4.36 2.35 -7.94
C ILE A 133 3.27 3.21 -8.58
N ILE A 134 3.00 3.02 -9.86
CA ILE A 134 1.94 3.76 -10.55
C ILE A 134 0.67 2.93 -10.52
N ARG A 135 -0.45 3.54 -10.16
CA ARG A 135 -1.75 2.88 -10.16
C ARG A 135 -2.42 2.96 -11.50
N LEU A 136 -2.54 1.79 -12.15
CA LEU A 136 -3.32 1.65 -13.37
C LEU A 136 -4.82 1.63 -13.03
N SER A 137 -5.62 2.43 -13.73
CA SER A 137 -7.06 2.49 -13.55
C SER A 137 -7.73 1.18 -14.02
N SER A 138 -8.71 0.73 -13.25
CA SER A 138 -9.60 -0.37 -13.63
C SER A 138 -10.91 0.10 -14.27
N GLY A 139 -10.95 1.35 -14.77
CA GLY A 139 -12.14 1.99 -15.32
C GLY A 139 -13.00 2.70 -14.27
N ASN A 140 -12.47 2.92 -13.06
CA ASN A 140 -13.09 3.73 -12.01
C ASN A 140 -12.37 5.08 -11.87
N GLN A 141 -12.76 5.87 -10.84
CA GLN A 141 -12.23 7.22 -10.60
C GLN A 141 -10.78 7.25 -10.07
N PHE A 142 -10.15 6.11 -9.84
CA PHE A 142 -8.80 6.02 -9.25
C PHE A 142 -7.78 5.49 -10.24
N GLY A 143 -6.57 6.01 -10.13
CA GLY A 143 -5.46 5.64 -10.99
C GLY A 143 -5.51 6.31 -12.35
N VAL A 144 -4.51 6.05 -13.17
CA VAL A 144 -4.32 6.62 -14.50
C VAL A 144 -4.58 5.56 -15.58
N ASP A 145 -4.95 5.99 -16.79
CA ASP A 145 -5.01 5.10 -17.95
C ASP A 145 -3.60 4.70 -18.44
N LYS A 146 -3.53 3.84 -19.45
CA LYS A 146 -2.24 3.35 -19.97
C LYS A 146 -1.38 4.48 -20.57
N ASP A 147 -1.96 5.42 -21.27
CA ASP A 147 -1.22 6.51 -21.92
C ASP A 147 -0.57 7.42 -20.87
N MET A 148 -1.32 7.80 -19.83
CA MET A 148 -0.81 8.58 -18.71
C MET A 148 0.18 7.78 -17.86
N PHE A 149 -0.03 6.46 -17.71
CA PHE A 149 0.92 5.58 -17.02
C PHE A 149 2.28 5.60 -17.73
N GLU A 150 2.29 5.43 -19.06
CA GLU A 150 3.51 5.44 -19.86
C GLU A 150 4.19 6.82 -19.86
N HIS A 151 3.40 7.89 -19.87
CA HIS A 151 3.92 9.24 -19.74
C HIS A 151 4.66 9.43 -18.41
N ILE A 152 4.00 9.12 -17.27
CA ILE A 152 4.61 9.23 -15.95
C ILE A 152 5.83 8.29 -15.83
N ALA A 153 5.76 7.09 -16.38
CA ALA A 153 6.89 6.16 -16.37
C ALA A 153 8.11 6.71 -17.13
N SER A 154 7.88 7.39 -18.26
CA SER A 154 8.97 8.04 -19.02
C SER A 154 9.59 9.21 -18.25
N GLU A 155 8.79 10.00 -17.54
CA GLU A 155 9.30 11.08 -16.68
C GLU A 155 10.13 10.53 -15.51
N ILE A 156 9.68 9.40 -14.90
CA ILE A 156 10.43 8.73 -13.83
C ILE A 156 11.78 8.19 -14.34
N ALA A 157 11.86 7.74 -15.60
CA ALA A 157 13.12 7.23 -16.14
C ALA A 157 14.24 8.29 -16.16
N ASP A 158 13.87 9.56 -16.30
CA ASP A 158 14.77 10.71 -16.29
C ASP A 158 14.90 11.37 -14.90
N ASP A 159 14.07 10.96 -13.94
CA ASP A 159 14.10 11.49 -12.57
C ASP A 159 15.26 10.87 -11.77
N LYS A 160 15.96 11.71 -11.01
CA LYS A 160 17.14 11.28 -10.23
C LYS A 160 16.80 10.59 -8.92
N HIS A 161 15.58 10.81 -8.42
CA HIS A 161 15.18 10.45 -7.07
C HIS A 161 14.02 9.44 -7.01
N LEU A 162 13.34 9.18 -8.14
CA LEU A 162 12.23 8.24 -8.22
C LEU A 162 12.64 6.94 -8.93
N GLU A 163 12.49 5.81 -8.25
CA GLU A 163 12.62 4.47 -8.84
C GLU A 163 11.23 3.91 -9.15
N LEU A 164 10.90 3.66 -10.43
CA LEU A 164 9.69 2.91 -10.79
C LEU A 164 9.86 1.46 -10.32
N TYR A 165 9.23 1.15 -9.21
CA TYR A 165 9.39 -0.12 -8.51
C TYR A 165 8.31 -1.15 -8.88
N GLY A 166 7.14 -0.68 -9.30
CA GLY A 166 6.05 -1.59 -9.62
C GLY A 166 4.80 -0.92 -10.17
N LEU A 167 3.78 -1.73 -10.31
CA LEU A 167 2.45 -1.37 -10.76
C LEU A 167 1.43 -1.69 -9.68
N HIS A 168 0.47 -0.80 -9.44
CA HIS A 168 -0.65 -1.03 -8.55
C HIS A 168 -1.95 -1.14 -9.36
N TYR A 169 -2.76 -2.13 -9.05
CA TYR A 169 -4.07 -2.31 -9.68
C TYR A 169 -5.12 -2.76 -8.66
N TYR A 170 -6.28 -2.14 -8.70
CA TYR A 170 -7.40 -2.54 -7.86
C TYR A 170 -8.72 -2.39 -8.59
N SER A 171 -9.38 -3.49 -8.83
CA SER A 171 -10.62 -3.56 -9.60
C SER A 171 -11.83 -4.02 -8.76
N GLY A 172 -11.73 -3.94 -7.42
CA GLY A 172 -12.79 -4.28 -6.46
C GLY A 172 -12.59 -5.60 -5.73
N THR A 173 -13.48 -5.87 -4.77
CA THR A 173 -13.47 -7.07 -3.91
C THR A 173 -14.47 -8.13 -4.38
N GLN A 174 -14.42 -9.34 -3.76
CA GLN A 174 -15.39 -10.44 -3.93
C GLN A 174 -15.59 -10.87 -5.39
N LYS A 175 -14.51 -10.94 -6.16
CA LYS A 175 -14.54 -11.33 -7.56
C LYS A 175 -14.56 -12.85 -7.74
N LYS A 176 -15.08 -13.27 -8.89
CA LYS A 176 -14.89 -14.64 -9.36
C LYS A 176 -13.42 -14.87 -9.69
N LEU A 177 -12.89 -16.06 -9.35
CA LEU A 177 -11.50 -16.43 -9.60
C LEU A 177 -11.10 -16.22 -11.07
N SER A 178 -11.96 -16.64 -12.00
CA SER A 178 -11.71 -16.49 -13.46
C SER A 178 -11.55 -15.01 -13.90
N LYS A 179 -12.10 -14.04 -13.15
CA LYS A 179 -11.88 -12.62 -13.42
C LYS A 179 -10.52 -12.18 -12.89
N VAL A 180 -10.14 -12.65 -11.70
CA VAL A 180 -8.82 -12.37 -11.12
C VAL A 180 -7.71 -12.92 -12.01
N GLU A 181 -7.85 -14.16 -12.50
CA GLU A 181 -6.87 -14.78 -13.42
C GLU A 181 -6.68 -13.98 -14.71
N LYS A 182 -7.77 -13.47 -15.31
CA LYS A 182 -7.68 -12.60 -16.49
C LYS A 182 -7.00 -11.25 -16.20
N GLU A 183 -7.30 -10.65 -15.04
CA GLU A 183 -6.68 -9.40 -14.64
C GLU A 183 -5.18 -9.59 -14.37
N LEU A 184 -4.77 -10.67 -13.72
CA LEU A 184 -3.36 -10.98 -13.51
C LEU A 184 -2.63 -11.22 -14.83
N ALA A 185 -3.22 -11.96 -15.77
CA ALA A 185 -2.63 -12.15 -17.08
C ALA A 185 -2.46 -10.82 -17.86
N MET A 186 -3.45 -9.94 -17.80
CA MET A 186 -3.37 -8.60 -18.41
C MET A 186 -2.26 -7.76 -17.78
N LEU A 187 -2.09 -7.82 -16.45
CA LEU A 187 -1.05 -7.08 -15.75
C LEU A 187 0.35 -7.62 -16.06
N ASP A 188 0.49 -8.94 -16.16
CA ASP A 188 1.75 -9.60 -16.52
C ASP A 188 2.17 -9.25 -17.95
N GLU A 189 1.22 -9.28 -18.91
CA GLU A 189 1.43 -8.83 -20.28
C GLU A 189 1.89 -7.37 -20.32
N TYR A 190 1.19 -6.48 -19.59
CA TYR A 190 1.53 -5.07 -19.55
C TYR A 190 2.89 -4.80 -18.90
N ALA A 191 3.26 -5.53 -17.86
CA ALA A 191 4.58 -5.46 -17.26
C ALA A 191 5.68 -5.88 -18.27
N GLY A 192 5.40 -6.89 -19.11
CA GLY A 192 6.26 -7.29 -20.23
C GLY A 192 6.41 -6.19 -21.28
N GLU A 193 5.32 -5.55 -21.70
CA GLU A 193 5.34 -4.40 -22.63
C GLU A 193 6.21 -3.25 -22.09
N LEU A 194 6.07 -2.91 -20.80
CA LEU A 194 6.87 -1.86 -20.16
C LEU A 194 8.35 -2.22 -20.08
N LYS A 195 8.68 -3.48 -19.84
CA LYS A 195 10.06 -3.97 -19.87
C LYS A 195 10.67 -3.86 -21.26
N ASP A 196 9.96 -4.33 -22.28
CA ASP A 196 10.45 -4.35 -23.68
C ASP A 196 10.61 -2.92 -24.23
N LYS A 197 9.68 -2.02 -23.91
CA LYS A 197 9.65 -0.66 -24.44
C LYS A 197 10.59 0.31 -23.74
N TYR A 198 10.67 0.19 -22.40
CA TYR A 198 11.37 1.18 -21.55
C TYR A 198 12.48 0.56 -20.69
N GLY A 199 12.64 -0.75 -20.69
CA GLY A 199 13.64 -1.45 -19.85
C GLY A 199 13.28 -1.53 -18.37
N PHE A 200 12.04 -1.21 -17.97
CA PHE A 200 11.62 -1.29 -16.57
C PHE A 200 11.49 -2.73 -16.10
N GLU A 201 12.17 -3.07 -15.03
CA GLU A 201 11.98 -4.34 -14.31
C GLU A 201 11.12 -4.09 -13.06
N LEU A 202 9.81 -4.24 -13.22
CA LEU A 202 8.87 -4.10 -12.11
C LEU A 202 9.11 -5.22 -11.08
N LYS A 203 9.27 -4.85 -9.82
CA LYS A 203 9.54 -5.77 -8.70
C LYS A 203 8.30 -6.00 -7.83
N GLU A 204 7.24 -5.25 -8.08
CA GLU A 204 5.99 -5.32 -7.32
C GLU A 204 4.77 -5.13 -8.24
N LEU A 205 3.78 -6.05 -8.08
CA LEU A 205 2.46 -6.00 -8.70
C LEU A 205 1.38 -6.04 -7.62
#